data_80489d49598d9cbb9a3817ecc0e80ebc
#
_entry.id   80489d49598d9cbb9a3817ecc0e80ebc
#
_cell.length_a   1.000
_cell.length_b   1.000
_cell.length_c   1.000
_cell.angle_alpha   90.00
_cell.angle_beta   90.00
_cell.angle_gamma   90.00
#
_symmetry.space_group_name_H-M   'P 1'
#
loop_
_entity.id
_entity.type
_entity.pdbx_description
1 polymer ?
#
loop_
_entity_poly.entity_id
_entity_poly.type
_entity_poly.pdbx_seq_one_letter_code
_entity_poly.pdbx_strand_id
1 'polypeptide(L)'
;MKFVKIVFLIVLCAFLVGCAGRYKYNVEPTPIQKGVAKYIVSDFNLTLTNQPTRYEHNTNYKNESELRDEFVEFINKHLKEQGILGDENSFKIKIQMDYERWFNWGGKALNKPHFRYSVKIYDNDDRLLVSYSIPVSTTKYSYFKEIAVLAEIAAFRWDAEDEPTDIDLISKTL
;
A
#
# COMPACT_ATOMS: atom_id res chain seq x y z
N MET A 1 5.68 -7.92 47.63
CA MET A 1 5.05 -8.85 46.63
C MET A 1 3.79 -8.32 45.97
N LYS A 2 2.88 -7.57 46.59
CA LYS A 2 1.67 -7.04 45.97
C LYS A 2 1.97 -5.98 44.85
N PHE A 3 2.95 -5.11 45.10
CA PHE A 3 3.34 -4.04 44.17
C PHE A 3 3.89 -4.58 42.83
N VAL A 4 4.71 -5.63 42.89
CA VAL A 4 5.28 -6.29 41.69
C VAL A 4 4.19 -6.94 40.84
N LYS A 5 3.17 -7.52 41.45
CA LYS A 5 2.03 -8.11 40.71
C LYS A 5 1.19 -7.04 40.00
N ILE A 6 1.01 -5.87 40.61
CA ILE A 6 0.25 -4.76 40.02
C ILE A 6 1.02 -4.18 38.82
N VAL A 7 2.35 -3.97 38.96
CA VAL A 7 3.20 -3.48 37.88
C VAL A 7 3.22 -4.46 36.71
N PHE A 8 3.33 -5.77 36.98
CA PHE A 8 3.29 -6.81 35.95
C PHE A 8 1.93 -6.86 35.22
N LEU A 9 0.83 -6.66 35.95
CA LEU A 9 -0.52 -6.61 35.36
C LEU A 9 -0.69 -5.38 34.45
N ILE A 10 -0.19 -4.21 34.85
CA ILE A 10 -0.23 -2.97 34.05
C ILE A 10 0.60 -3.12 32.77
N VAL A 11 1.78 -3.71 32.86
CA VAL A 11 2.65 -3.99 31.70
C VAL A 11 1.96 -4.99 30.75
N LEU A 12 1.35 -6.06 31.28
CA LEU A 12 0.62 -7.03 30.49
C LEU A 12 -0.60 -6.41 29.77
N CYS A 13 -1.33 -5.52 30.44
CA CYS A 13 -2.45 -4.80 29.81
C CYS A 13 -1.97 -3.82 28.73
N ALA A 14 -0.79 -3.22 28.86
CA ALA A 14 -0.22 -2.34 27.83
C ALA A 14 0.13 -3.07 26.53
N PHE A 15 0.43 -4.39 26.60
CA PHE A 15 0.64 -5.22 25.40
C PHE A 15 -0.65 -5.71 24.75
N LEU A 16 -1.80 -5.59 25.41
CA LEU A 16 -3.11 -5.98 24.89
C LEU A 16 -3.82 -4.84 24.14
N VAL A 17 -3.26 -3.62 24.12
CA VAL A 17 -3.75 -2.57 23.24
C VAL A 17 -3.31 -2.93 21.82
N GLY A 18 -4.08 -3.84 21.22
CA GLY A 18 -3.89 -4.32 19.88
C GLY A 18 -3.87 -3.15 18.91
N CYS A 19 -3.02 -3.24 17.90
CA CYS A 19 -3.01 -2.35 16.76
C CYS A 19 -4.44 -2.18 16.24
N ALA A 20 -5.04 -1.02 16.49
CA ALA A 20 -6.25 -0.61 15.78
C ALA A 20 -5.90 -0.69 14.30
N GLY A 21 -6.57 -1.58 13.57
CA GLY A 21 -6.26 -1.86 12.18
C GLY A 21 -6.26 -0.57 11.37
N ARG A 22 -5.25 -0.38 10.51
CA ARG A 22 -5.15 0.76 9.60
C ARG A 22 -6.28 0.79 8.58
N TYR A 23 -6.98 -0.34 8.42
CA TYR A 23 -8.05 -0.51 7.45
C TYR A 23 -9.39 -0.08 8.02
N LYS A 24 -10.07 0.81 7.31
CA LYS A 24 -11.45 1.17 7.60
C LYS A 24 -12.36 0.38 6.67
N TYR A 25 -13.07 -0.60 7.22
CA TYR A 25 -14.06 -1.35 6.47
C TYR A 25 -15.33 -0.52 6.30
N ASN A 26 -15.78 -0.38 5.06
CA ASN A 26 -17.06 0.24 4.71
C ASN A 26 -18.13 -0.83 4.49
N VAL A 27 -17.70 -2.02 4.07
CA VAL A 27 -18.49 -3.25 4.03
C VAL A 27 -17.66 -4.32 4.71
N GLU A 28 -18.22 -4.95 5.73
CA GLU A 28 -17.58 -6.02 6.49
C GLU A 28 -17.22 -7.19 5.55
N PRO A 29 -16.02 -7.79 5.70
CA PRO A 29 -15.64 -8.91 4.87
C PRO A 29 -16.60 -10.09 5.05
N THR A 30 -17.16 -10.60 3.95
CA THR A 30 -17.83 -11.89 3.96
C THR A 30 -16.78 -12.98 4.21
N PRO A 31 -17.01 -13.97 5.11
CA PRO A 31 -16.06 -15.04 5.34
C PRO A 31 -15.70 -15.74 4.03
N ILE A 32 -14.45 -15.61 3.60
CA ILE A 32 -13.92 -16.24 2.40
C ILE A 32 -13.16 -17.48 2.85
N GLN A 33 -13.44 -18.63 2.27
CA GLN A 33 -12.68 -19.85 2.55
C GLN A 33 -11.24 -19.69 2.06
N LYS A 34 -10.31 -19.76 2.99
CA LYS A 34 -8.89 -19.57 2.69
C LYS A 34 -8.41 -20.61 1.68
N GLY A 35 -7.76 -20.14 0.60
CA GLY A 35 -7.16 -21.00 -0.43
C GLY A 35 -8.11 -21.48 -1.53
N VAL A 36 -9.41 -21.13 -1.49
CA VAL A 36 -10.38 -21.50 -2.55
C VAL A 36 -10.59 -20.33 -3.52
N ALA A 37 -10.68 -19.12 -3.01
CA ALA A 37 -10.94 -17.94 -3.84
C ALA A 37 -9.69 -17.52 -4.62
N LYS A 38 -9.89 -17.19 -5.90
CA LYS A 38 -8.90 -16.57 -6.78
C LYS A 38 -9.36 -15.16 -7.13
N TYR A 39 -8.41 -14.30 -7.41
CA TYR A 39 -8.65 -12.87 -7.58
C TYR A 39 -7.96 -12.35 -8.84
N ILE A 40 -8.57 -11.36 -9.48
CA ILE A 40 -7.99 -10.60 -10.57
C ILE A 40 -8.21 -9.10 -10.33
N VAL A 41 -7.20 -8.28 -10.62
CA VAL A 41 -7.38 -6.82 -10.67
C VAL A 41 -8.17 -6.50 -11.94
N SER A 42 -9.44 -6.16 -11.79
CA SER A 42 -10.33 -5.85 -12.92
C SER A 42 -10.37 -4.36 -13.24
N ASP A 43 -10.04 -3.51 -12.27
CA ASP A 43 -10.01 -2.06 -12.44
C ASP A 43 -9.03 -1.43 -11.45
N PHE A 44 -8.15 -0.55 -11.93
CA PHE A 44 -7.21 0.18 -11.10
C PHE A 44 -7.15 1.64 -11.57
N ASN A 45 -7.77 2.51 -10.80
CA ASN A 45 -7.77 3.94 -11.04
C ASN A 45 -6.71 4.59 -10.15
N LEU A 46 -5.66 5.13 -10.77
CA LEU A 46 -4.60 5.89 -10.14
C LEU A 46 -4.79 7.38 -10.41
N THR A 47 -4.64 8.20 -9.40
CA THR A 47 -4.45 9.64 -9.52
C THR A 47 -3.06 9.98 -9.03
N LEU A 48 -2.19 10.42 -9.93
CA LEU A 48 -0.83 10.85 -9.62
C LEU A 48 -0.77 12.35 -9.37
N THR A 49 -0.19 12.76 -8.25
CA THR A 49 0.13 14.16 -7.97
C THR A 49 1.60 14.31 -7.65
N ASN A 50 2.29 15.24 -8.30
CA ASN A 50 3.67 15.58 -7.99
C ASN A 50 3.73 16.78 -7.03
N GLN A 51 4.51 16.66 -5.95
CA GLN A 51 4.70 17.71 -4.96
C GLN A 51 6.19 18.09 -4.84
N PRO A 52 6.53 19.36 -4.83
CA PRO A 52 5.67 20.49 -5.19
C PRO A 52 5.32 20.48 -6.68
N THR A 53 4.18 21.04 -7.02
CA THR A 53 3.59 21.03 -8.40
C THR A 53 4.50 21.58 -9.50
N ARG A 54 5.51 22.40 -9.16
CA ARG A 54 6.51 22.90 -10.14
C ARG A 54 7.29 21.78 -10.83
N TYR A 55 7.27 20.55 -10.30
CA TYR A 55 7.92 19.35 -10.87
C TYR A 55 6.93 18.40 -11.54
N GLU A 56 5.69 18.84 -11.79
CA GLU A 56 4.62 18.03 -12.36
C GLU A 56 5.00 17.37 -13.69
N HIS A 57 5.80 18.04 -14.49
CA HIS A 57 6.24 17.57 -15.83
C HIS A 57 7.67 17.01 -15.85
N ASN A 58 8.16 16.52 -14.71
CA ASN A 58 9.48 15.88 -14.69
C ASN A 58 9.45 14.55 -15.47
N THR A 59 10.02 14.56 -16.67
CA THR A 59 10.02 13.42 -17.60
C THR A 59 10.97 12.27 -17.22
N ASN A 60 11.78 12.45 -16.18
CA ASN A 60 12.65 11.38 -15.69
C ASN A 60 11.88 10.33 -14.88
N TYR A 61 10.62 10.60 -14.57
CA TYR A 61 9.77 9.74 -13.76
C TYR A 61 8.59 9.23 -14.58
N LYS A 62 8.12 8.03 -14.25
CA LYS A 62 6.94 7.43 -14.86
C LYS A 62 5.74 8.36 -14.76
N ASN A 63 4.98 8.45 -15.84
CA ASN A 63 3.70 9.14 -15.86
C ASN A 63 2.62 8.29 -15.15
N GLU A 64 1.42 8.83 -15.01
CA GLU A 64 0.31 8.17 -14.31
C GLU A 64 -0.04 6.79 -14.90
N SER A 65 -0.05 6.66 -16.22
CA SER A 65 -0.37 5.38 -16.88
C SER A 65 0.71 4.33 -16.65
N GLU A 66 1.98 4.71 -16.79
CA GLU A 66 3.12 3.81 -16.58
C GLU A 66 3.20 3.37 -15.11
N LEU A 67 2.95 4.30 -14.19
CA LEU A 67 2.92 4.02 -12.76
C LEU A 67 1.76 3.09 -12.39
N ARG A 68 0.57 3.32 -12.96
CA ARG A 68 -0.59 2.44 -12.80
C ARG A 68 -0.28 1.01 -13.25
N ASP A 69 0.33 0.85 -14.41
CA ASP A 69 0.63 -0.46 -14.97
C ASP A 69 1.66 -1.19 -14.10
N GLU A 70 2.62 -0.49 -13.54
CA GLU A 70 3.59 -1.04 -12.59
C GLU A 70 2.92 -1.49 -11.27
N PHE A 71 1.99 -0.70 -10.71
CA PHE A 71 1.21 -1.13 -9.55
C PHE A 71 0.45 -2.43 -9.83
N VAL A 72 -0.22 -2.53 -10.98
CA VAL A 72 -0.96 -3.74 -11.37
C VAL A 72 -0.01 -4.94 -11.51
N GLU A 73 1.18 -4.74 -12.07
CA GLU A 73 2.19 -5.79 -12.19
C GLU A 73 2.61 -6.32 -10.80
N PHE A 74 2.95 -5.42 -9.86
CA PHE A 74 3.33 -5.82 -8.51
C PHE A 74 2.19 -6.47 -7.73
N ILE A 75 0.96 -5.98 -7.85
CA ILE A 75 -0.21 -6.61 -7.22
C ILE A 75 -0.39 -8.04 -7.76
N ASN A 76 -0.36 -8.23 -9.07
CA ASN A 76 -0.48 -9.55 -9.69
C ASN A 76 0.66 -10.48 -9.28
N LYS A 77 1.89 -9.97 -9.16
CA LYS A 77 3.04 -10.72 -8.62
C LYS A 77 2.74 -11.23 -7.21
N HIS A 78 2.25 -10.36 -6.30
CA HIS A 78 1.93 -10.75 -4.94
C HIS A 78 0.75 -11.74 -4.85
N LEU A 79 -0.30 -11.54 -5.66
CA LEU A 79 -1.39 -12.51 -5.77
C LEU A 79 -0.90 -13.88 -6.23
N LYS A 80 0.04 -13.90 -7.20
CA LYS A 80 0.66 -15.12 -7.70
C LYS A 80 1.53 -15.81 -6.65
N GLU A 81 2.36 -15.05 -5.94
CA GLU A 81 3.23 -15.56 -4.87
C GLU A 81 2.40 -16.21 -3.74
N GLN A 82 1.21 -15.66 -3.46
CA GLN A 82 0.26 -16.24 -2.50
C GLN A 82 -0.57 -17.39 -3.08
N GLY A 83 -0.43 -17.70 -4.37
CA GLY A 83 -1.18 -18.74 -5.03
C GLY A 83 -2.67 -18.42 -5.22
N ILE A 84 -3.07 -17.14 -5.18
CA ILE A 84 -4.46 -16.67 -5.29
C ILE A 84 -4.74 -15.82 -6.53
N LEU A 85 -3.76 -15.65 -7.43
CA LEU A 85 -4.02 -15.03 -8.73
C LEU A 85 -4.95 -15.93 -9.54
N GLY A 86 -5.97 -15.33 -10.11
CA GLY A 86 -7.01 -15.97 -10.92
C GLY A 86 -7.03 -15.50 -12.36
N ASP A 87 -8.13 -15.81 -13.02
CA ASP A 87 -8.45 -15.45 -14.39
C ASP A 87 -9.74 -14.61 -14.46
N GLU A 88 -10.29 -14.42 -15.66
CA GLU A 88 -11.49 -13.63 -15.90
C GLU A 88 -12.75 -14.10 -15.14
N ASN A 89 -12.77 -15.38 -14.72
CA ASN A 89 -13.86 -15.97 -13.94
C ASN A 89 -13.62 -15.91 -12.44
N SER A 90 -12.61 -15.17 -12.00
CA SER A 90 -12.24 -15.04 -10.59
C SER A 90 -12.87 -13.80 -9.97
N PHE A 91 -12.77 -13.69 -8.65
CA PHE A 91 -13.27 -12.51 -7.92
C PHE A 91 -12.54 -11.25 -8.40
N LYS A 92 -13.30 -10.19 -8.60
CA LYS A 92 -12.82 -8.94 -9.18
C LYS A 92 -12.40 -7.96 -8.10
N ILE A 93 -11.16 -7.51 -8.16
CA ILE A 93 -10.63 -6.44 -7.31
C ILE A 93 -10.71 -5.14 -8.10
N LYS A 94 -11.36 -4.12 -7.52
CA LYS A 94 -11.36 -2.75 -8.02
C LYS A 94 -10.67 -1.84 -7.01
N ILE A 95 -9.70 -1.07 -7.48
CA ILE A 95 -8.86 -0.22 -6.64
C ILE A 95 -8.97 1.22 -7.15
N GLN A 96 -9.08 2.15 -6.20
CA GLN A 96 -8.89 3.56 -6.43
C GLN A 96 -7.79 4.05 -5.53
N MET A 97 -6.77 4.69 -6.09
CA MET A 97 -5.58 5.15 -5.37
C MET A 97 -5.26 6.59 -5.74
N ASP A 98 -4.99 7.40 -4.73
CA ASP A 98 -4.30 8.67 -4.88
C ASP A 98 -2.85 8.47 -4.42
N TYR A 99 -1.91 8.77 -5.29
CA TYR A 99 -0.48 8.65 -5.06
C TYR A 99 0.18 10.02 -5.24
N GLU A 100 0.78 10.52 -4.17
CA GLU A 100 1.51 11.79 -4.16
C GLU A 100 3.00 11.49 -4.16
N ARG A 101 3.66 11.79 -5.28
CA ARG A 101 5.10 11.74 -5.42
C ARG A 101 5.71 13.03 -4.87
N TRP A 102 6.56 12.92 -3.88
CA TRP A 102 7.21 14.06 -3.26
C TRP A 102 8.66 14.20 -3.71
N PHE A 103 9.00 15.33 -4.31
CA PHE A 103 10.35 15.64 -4.75
C PHE A 103 11.12 16.40 -3.68
N ASN A 104 12.41 16.09 -3.56
CA ASN A 104 13.38 16.88 -2.86
C ASN A 104 13.67 18.20 -3.58
N TRP A 105 14.42 19.08 -2.92
CA TRP A 105 14.88 20.33 -3.52
C TRP A 105 15.61 20.06 -4.84
N GLY A 106 15.19 20.76 -5.90
CA GLY A 106 15.73 20.57 -7.25
C GLY A 106 14.97 19.58 -8.14
N GLY A 107 14.05 18.76 -7.57
CA GLY A 107 13.14 17.88 -8.32
C GLY A 107 13.80 16.67 -8.98
N LYS A 108 15.03 16.31 -8.59
CA LYS A 108 15.76 15.16 -9.14
C LYS A 108 15.71 13.93 -8.27
N ALA A 109 15.47 14.10 -6.99
CA ALA A 109 15.38 13.02 -6.02
C ALA A 109 14.03 13.05 -5.33
N LEU A 110 13.62 11.91 -4.75
CA LEU A 110 12.36 11.72 -4.08
C LEU A 110 12.50 11.76 -2.56
N ASN A 111 11.40 12.08 -1.92
CA ASN A 111 11.06 11.65 -0.56
C ASN A 111 10.13 10.44 -0.65
N LYS A 112 9.82 9.84 0.49
CA LYS A 112 8.78 8.83 0.58
C LYS A 112 7.45 9.36 0.07
N PRO A 113 6.71 8.58 -0.74
CA PRO A 113 5.42 9.00 -1.24
C PRO A 113 4.37 9.09 -0.14
N HIS A 114 3.34 9.88 -0.37
CA HIS A 114 2.09 9.79 0.37
C HIS A 114 1.06 9.12 -0.52
N PHE A 115 0.28 8.23 0.06
CA PHE A 115 -0.77 7.54 -0.68
C PHE A 115 -1.98 7.24 0.20
N ARG A 116 -3.12 7.11 -0.43
CA ARG A 116 -4.35 6.56 0.14
C ARG A 116 -5.03 5.71 -0.92
N TYR A 117 -5.75 4.70 -0.49
CA TYR A 117 -6.51 3.88 -1.43
C TYR A 117 -7.81 3.35 -0.84
N SER A 118 -8.71 2.96 -1.72
CA SER A 118 -9.87 2.15 -1.42
C SER A 118 -9.90 0.92 -2.31
N VAL A 119 -10.33 -0.19 -1.74
CA VAL A 119 -10.45 -1.48 -2.42
C VAL A 119 -11.88 -1.97 -2.30
N LYS A 120 -12.41 -2.50 -3.39
CA LYS A 120 -13.68 -3.22 -3.44
C LYS A 120 -13.46 -4.57 -4.10
N ILE A 121 -13.99 -5.61 -3.50
CA ILE A 121 -13.93 -6.98 -4.03
C ILE A 121 -15.35 -7.45 -4.32
N TYR A 122 -15.52 -7.98 -5.54
CA TYR A 122 -16.79 -8.48 -6.03
C TYR A 122 -16.67 -9.96 -6.37
N ASP A 123 -17.77 -10.71 -6.20
CA ASP A 123 -17.86 -12.08 -6.72
C ASP A 123 -18.20 -12.10 -8.22
N ASN A 124 -18.40 -13.31 -8.75
CA ASN A 124 -18.70 -13.51 -10.16
C ASN A 124 -20.09 -13.01 -10.58
N ASP A 125 -20.97 -12.81 -9.61
CA ASP A 125 -22.31 -12.25 -9.82
C ASP A 125 -22.35 -10.73 -9.62
N ASP A 126 -21.17 -10.08 -9.57
CA ASP A 126 -20.96 -8.65 -9.29
C ASP A 126 -21.52 -8.18 -7.95
N ARG A 127 -21.66 -9.08 -6.95
CA ARG A 127 -22.03 -8.72 -5.59
C ARG A 127 -20.81 -8.26 -4.83
N LEU A 128 -20.92 -7.13 -4.14
CA LEU A 128 -19.86 -6.58 -3.32
C LEU A 128 -19.65 -7.46 -2.07
N LEU A 129 -18.47 -8.07 -1.94
CA LEU A 129 -18.09 -8.93 -0.82
C LEU A 129 -17.41 -8.15 0.30
N VAL A 130 -16.53 -7.20 -0.06
CA VAL A 130 -15.80 -6.38 0.89
C VAL A 130 -15.47 -5.02 0.28
N SER A 131 -15.47 -4.00 1.13
CA SER A 131 -15.00 -2.66 0.78
C SER A 131 -14.25 -2.07 1.96
N TYR A 132 -13.00 -1.69 1.74
CA TYR A 132 -12.17 -1.06 2.76
C TYR A 132 -11.33 0.08 2.18
N SER A 133 -10.82 0.92 3.06
CA SER A 133 -9.93 2.01 2.69
C SER A 133 -8.86 2.23 3.75
N ILE A 134 -7.78 2.87 3.35
CA ILE A 134 -6.77 3.39 4.27
C ILE A 134 -6.71 4.91 4.18
N PRO A 135 -6.44 5.59 5.30
CA PRO A 135 -6.16 7.02 5.28
C PRO A 135 -4.83 7.30 4.59
N VAL A 136 -4.51 8.59 4.40
CA VAL A 136 -3.20 9.00 3.90
C VAL A 136 -2.09 8.36 4.74
N SER A 137 -1.21 7.67 4.06
CA SER A 137 -0.12 6.87 4.61
C SER A 137 1.16 7.13 3.84
N THR A 138 2.27 6.67 4.35
CA THR A 138 3.57 6.64 3.67
C THR A 138 4.20 5.25 3.82
N THR A 139 5.16 4.92 2.97
CA THR A 139 5.89 3.66 3.03
C THR A 139 6.66 3.51 4.35
N LYS A 140 6.65 2.29 4.89
CA LYS A 140 7.39 1.93 6.10
C LYS A 140 8.17 0.66 5.84
N TYR A 141 9.47 0.77 5.86
CA TYR A 141 10.38 -0.34 5.67
C TYR A 141 10.69 -1.06 6.99
N SER A 142 11.37 -2.21 6.93
CA SER A 142 11.99 -2.80 8.11
C SER A 142 13.04 -1.87 8.68
N TYR A 143 13.34 -1.99 9.97
CA TYR A 143 14.20 -1.04 10.71
C TYR A 143 15.50 -0.66 9.99
N PHE A 144 16.28 -1.65 9.55
CA PHE A 144 17.57 -1.38 8.87
C PHE A 144 17.37 -0.77 7.47
N LYS A 145 16.36 -1.24 6.72
CA LYS A 145 16.04 -0.68 5.40
C LYS A 145 15.51 0.74 5.52
N GLU A 146 14.74 1.05 6.56
CA GLU A 146 14.25 2.39 6.85
C GLU A 146 15.40 3.38 7.03
N ILE A 147 16.43 3.00 7.82
CA ILE A 147 17.63 3.83 8.02
C ILE A 147 18.36 4.05 6.68
N ALA A 148 18.53 3.01 5.88
CA ALA A 148 19.18 3.12 4.58
C ALA A 148 18.41 4.05 3.63
N VAL A 149 17.09 3.88 3.51
CA VAL A 149 16.23 4.74 2.67
C VAL A 149 16.30 6.18 3.12
N LEU A 150 16.22 6.46 4.42
CA LEU A 150 16.33 7.82 4.94
C LEU A 150 17.69 8.45 4.65
N ALA A 151 18.77 7.66 4.68
CA ALA A 151 20.11 8.14 4.34
C ALA A 151 20.23 8.47 2.84
N GLU A 152 19.65 7.64 1.95
CA GLU A 152 19.59 7.92 0.50
C GLU A 152 18.76 9.18 0.18
N ILE A 153 17.62 9.34 0.84
CA ILE A 153 16.78 10.54 0.74
C ILE A 153 17.55 11.78 1.19
N ALA A 154 18.23 11.71 2.34
CA ALA A 154 19.02 12.82 2.88
C ALA A 154 20.22 13.17 1.98
N ALA A 155 20.78 12.18 1.28
CA ALA A 155 21.86 12.35 0.31
C ALA A 155 21.38 12.76 -1.09
N PHE A 156 20.06 12.95 -1.31
CA PHE A 156 19.44 13.24 -2.61
C PHE A 156 19.71 12.17 -3.68
N ARG A 157 19.76 10.89 -3.27
CA ARG A 157 20.05 9.75 -4.15
C ARG A 157 18.85 8.83 -4.36
N TRP A 158 17.80 8.94 -3.52
CA TRP A 158 16.55 8.20 -3.71
C TRP A 158 15.82 8.80 -4.90
N ASP A 159 15.72 8.08 -6.02
CA ASP A 159 15.24 8.63 -7.29
C ASP A 159 14.29 7.70 -8.07
N ALA A 160 14.19 7.88 -9.37
CA ALA A 160 13.28 7.12 -10.23
C ALA A 160 13.58 5.61 -10.25
N GLU A 161 14.83 5.19 -10.02
CA GLU A 161 15.22 3.78 -9.97
C GLU A 161 14.77 3.12 -8.66
N ASP A 162 14.56 3.91 -7.62
CA ASP A 162 14.13 3.45 -6.30
C ASP A 162 12.61 3.44 -6.12
N GLU A 163 11.87 4.24 -6.90
CA GLU A 163 10.41 4.35 -6.81
C GLU A 163 9.70 2.99 -6.89
N PRO A 164 10.13 2.02 -7.73
CA PRO A 164 9.56 0.67 -7.75
C PRO A 164 9.60 -0.06 -6.40
N THR A 165 10.55 0.28 -5.53
CA THR A 165 10.62 -0.29 -4.17
C THR A 165 9.46 0.19 -3.29
N ASP A 166 9.07 1.46 -3.41
CA ASP A 166 7.89 1.99 -2.71
C ASP A 166 6.62 1.38 -3.28
N ILE A 167 6.52 1.24 -4.61
CA ILE A 167 5.36 0.65 -5.31
C ILE A 167 5.17 -0.82 -4.91
N ASP A 168 6.23 -1.64 -4.92
CA ASP A 168 6.17 -3.05 -4.48
C ASP A 168 5.68 -3.16 -3.03
N LEU A 169 6.20 -2.30 -2.13
CA LEU A 169 5.79 -2.29 -0.73
C LEU A 169 4.33 -1.89 -0.54
N ILE A 170 3.84 -0.88 -1.28
CA ILE A 170 2.44 -0.45 -1.25
C ILE A 170 1.54 -1.56 -1.81
N SER A 171 1.91 -2.13 -2.96
CA SER A 171 1.16 -3.20 -3.63
C SER A 171 0.98 -4.44 -2.76
N LYS A 172 1.93 -4.72 -1.88
CA LYS A 172 1.86 -5.81 -0.90
C LYS A 172 0.84 -5.55 0.21
N THR A 173 0.41 -4.31 0.41
CA THR A 173 -0.58 -3.93 1.43
C THR A 173 -2.01 -3.90 0.89
N LEU A 174 -2.19 -3.96 -0.42
CA LEU A 174 -3.46 -4.06 -1.11
C LEU A 174 -4.01 -5.48 -1.08
#